data_1960116dc079fb014f1010eb44e1c23f
#
_entry.id   1960116dc079fb014f1010eb44e1c23f
#
_cell.length_a   1.000
_cell.length_b   1.000
_cell.length_c   1.000
_cell.angle_alpha   90.00
_cell.angle_beta   90.00
_cell.angle_gamma   90.00
#
_symmetry.space_group_name_H-M   'P 1'
#
loop_
_entity.id
_entity.type
_entity.pdbx_description
1 polymer ?
#
loop_
_entity_poly.entity_id
_entity_poly.type
_entity_poly.pdbx_seq_one_letter_code
_entity_poly.pdbx_strand_id
1 'polypeptide(L)'
;MLTVFLYQVLRLLRDRVLLVWTLGFPVVLSLIFMAMFSNLDKVYEATPMSFGVVQDEAYRTAPGLDAVVERISADDADHHLITKVTHSTVAQAETAAKRGETNGYLAVEGSDPVLHVTQQGNEAETTRVLRVVMDSYLQRRAEYVALAKAGAAPEKLAALETDQAFTRSISVTPSPVKPQTPYYFALLAFACGMGTTVAMVAVKGTMAVSPVGARQTLAGLPRWKVLTATLAASWVCV
;
A
#
# COMPACT_ATOMS: atom_id res chain seq x y z
N MET A 1 -14.06 -48.50 -8.12
CA MET A 1 -13.83 -47.13 -7.64
C MET A 1 -12.63 -46.48 -8.31
N LEU A 2 -11.46 -47.09 -8.25
CA LEU A 2 -10.23 -46.54 -8.84
C LEU A 2 -10.37 -46.21 -10.33
N THR A 3 -10.98 -47.09 -11.12
CA THR A 3 -11.20 -46.91 -12.55
C THR A 3 -12.09 -45.70 -12.84
N VAL A 4 -13.16 -45.49 -12.05
CA VAL A 4 -14.05 -44.32 -12.19
C VAL A 4 -13.30 -43.05 -11.83
N PHE A 5 -12.53 -43.06 -10.75
CA PHE A 5 -11.69 -41.96 -10.34
C PHE A 5 -10.68 -41.57 -11.44
N LEU A 6 -9.88 -42.52 -11.92
CA LEU A 6 -8.88 -42.28 -12.98
C LEU A 6 -9.52 -41.71 -14.26
N TYR A 7 -10.67 -42.25 -14.64
CA TYR A 7 -11.38 -41.77 -15.83
C TYR A 7 -11.90 -40.34 -15.66
N GLN A 8 -12.36 -39.98 -14.44
CA GLN A 8 -12.78 -38.62 -14.14
C GLN A 8 -11.60 -37.66 -14.13
N VAL A 9 -10.47 -38.02 -13.53
CA VAL A 9 -9.23 -37.21 -13.57
C VAL A 9 -8.80 -36.96 -15.03
N LEU A 10 -8.74 -38.04 -15.86
CA LEU A 10 -8.38 -37.89 -17.28
C LEU A 10 -9.36 -37.01 -18.04
N ARG A 11 -10.66 -37.09 -17.75
CA ARG A 11 -11.69 -36.26 -18.36
C ARG A 11 -11.48 -34.78 -18.00
N LEU A 12 -11.25 -34.47 -16.69
CA LEU A 12 -11.01 -33.11 -16.22
C LEU A 12 -9.73 -32.52 -16.81
N LEU A 13 -8.65 -33.31 -16.88
CA LEU A 13 -7.38 -32.90 -17.50
C LEU A 13 -7.45 -32.74 -19.03
N ARG A 14 -8.44 -33.33 -19.69
CA ARG A 14 -8.68 -33.12 -21.13
C ARG A 14 -9.60 -31.96 -21.45
N ASP A 15 -10.31 -31.43 -20.47
CA ASP A 15 -11.18 -30.29 -20.66
C ASP A 15 -10.35 -29.00 -20.65
N ARG A 16 -10.00 -28.51 -21.84
CA ARG A 16 -9.17 -27.32 -22.04
C ARG A 16 -9.80 -26.06 -21.42
N VAL A 17 -11.13 -25.94 -21.51
CA VAL A 17 -11.84 -24.78 -20.96
C VAL A 17 -11.72 -24.76 -19.46
N LEU A 18 -11.92 -25.91 -18.84
CA LEU A 18 -11.79 -26.07 -17.40
C LEU A 18 -10.37 -25.79 -16.93
N LEU A 19 -9.34 -26.31 -17.60
CA LEU A 19 -7.93 -26.06 -17.28
C LEU A 19 -7.54 -24.57 -17.39
N VAL A 20 -8.02 -23.89 -18.42
CA VAL A 20 -7.77 -22.45 -18.60
C VAL A 20 -8.36 -21.67 -17.42
N TRP A 21 -9.58 -21.97 -17.01
CA TRP A 21 -10.24 -21.25 -15.93
C TRP A 21 -9.73 -21.61 -14.54
N THR A 22 -9.33 -22.87 -14.30
CA THR A 22 -8.87 -23.32 -12.97
C THR A 22 -7.40 -23.05 -12.71
N LEU A 23 -6.54 -23.22 -13.72
CA LEU A 23 -5.09 -23.01 -13.58
C LEU A 23 -4.62 -21.74 -14.31
N GLY A 24 -5.06 -21.54 -15.55
CA GLY A 24 -4.60 -20.42 -16.36
C GLY A 24 -5.01 -19.08 -15.80
N PHE A 25 -6.27 -18.91 -15.45
CA PHE A 25 -6.79 -17.65 -14.95
C PHE A 25 -6.16 -17.20 -13.62
N PRO A 26 -6.05 -18.03 -12.57
CA PRO A 26 -5.34 -17.64 -11.35
C PRO A 26 -3.87 -17.30 -11.56
N VAL A 27 -3.18 -18.03 -12.44
CA VAL A 27 -1.77 -17.75 -12.76
C VAL A 27 -1.64 -16.39 -13.47
N VAL A 28 -2.45 -16.13 -14.49
CA VAL A 28 -2.45 -14.83 -15.19
C VAL A 28 -2.80 -13.70 -14.25
N LEU A 29 -3.82 -13.88 -13.40
CA LEU A 29 -4.22 -12.87 -12.41
C LEU A 29 -3.12 -12.64 -11.38
N SER A 30 -2.42 -13.67 -10.93
CA SER A 30 -1.27 -13.56 -10.03
C SER A 30 -0.12 -12.78 -10.66
N LEU A 31 0.17 -13.00 -11.96
CA LEU A 31 1.19 -12.25 -12.69
C LEU A 31 0.80 -10.77 -12.86
N ILE A 32 -0.47 -10.49 -13.14
CA ILE A 32 -0.98 -9.11 -13.22
C ILE A 32 -0.85 -8.43 -11.86
N PHE A 33 -1.23 -9.10 -10.77
CA PHE A 33 -1.08 -8.56 -9.42
C PHE A 33 0.37 -8.33 -9.05
N MET A 34 1.27 -9.27 -9.38
CA MET A 34 2.69 -9.11 -9.16
C MET A 34 3.25 -7.88 -9.90
N ALA A 35 2.86 -7.68 -11.16
CA ALA A 35 3.26 -6.51 -11.94
C ALA A 35 2.67 -5.20 -11.37
N MET A 36 1.39 -5.22 -10.97
CA MET A 36 0.71 -4.05 -10.40
C MET A 36 1.27 -3.66 -9.03
N PHE A 37 1.56 -4.65 -8.19
CA PHE A 37 2.05 -4.41 -6.82
C PHE A 37 3.57 -4.31 -6.72
N SER A 38 4.32 -4.56 -7.79
CA SER A 38 5.79 -4.42 -7.78
C SER A 38 6.28 -3.01 -7.42
N ASN A 39 5.47 -2.00 -7.70
CA ASN A 39 5.75 -0.59 -7.39
C ASN A 39 4.95 -0.05 -6.19
N LEU A 40 4.14 -0.89 -5.53
CA LEU A 40 3.26 -0.41 -4.46
C LEU A 40 4.05 0.08 -3.24
N ASP A 41 5.17 -0.57 -2.93
CA ASP A 41 6.05 -0.14 -1.84
C ASP A 41 6.57 1.29 -2.10
N LYS A 42 6.87 1.64 -3.37
CA LYS A 42 7.30 2.99 -3.76
C LYS A 42 6.19 4.05 -3.71
N VAL A 43 4.93 3.64 -3.85
CA VAL A 43 3.78 4.55 -3.78
C VAL A 43 3.50 4.99 -2.34
N TYR A 44 3.80 4.12 -1.37
CA TYR A 44 3.65 4.43 0.06
C TYR A 44 4.91 5.03 0.69
N GLU A 45 6.04 5.03 -0.01
CA GLU A 45 7.22 5.79 0.40
C GLU A 45 7.02 7.26 0.04
N ALA A 46 7.26 8.14 1.02
CA ALA A 46 7.27 9.58 0.77
C ALA A 46 8.40 9.88 -0.22
N THR A 47 8.05 10.09 -1.49
CA THR A 47 9.04 10.47 -2.52
C THR A 47 9.43 11.93 -2.33
N PRO A 48 10.73 12.27 -2.31
CA PRO A 48 11.17 13.65 -2.24
C PRO A 48 10.54 14.48 -3.35
N MET A 49 10.00 15.64 -2.99
CA MET A 49 9.40 16.56 -3.94
C MET A 49 10.11 17.90 -3.95
N SER A 50 10.17 18.57 -5.12
CA SER A 50 10.72 19.91 -5.23
C SER A 50 9.83 20.90 -4.49
N PHE A 51 10.37 21.56 -3.47
CA PHE A 51 9.63 22.48 -2.63
C PHE A 51 10.38 23.81 -2.46
N GLY A 52 9.69 24.93 -2.74
CA GLY A 52 10.25 26.25 -2.59
C GLY A 52 10.37 26.64 -1.12
N VAL A 53 11.47 27.25 -0.74
CA VAL A 53 11.64 27.87 0.61
C VAL A 53 11.97 29.34 0.40
N VAL A 54 11.10 30.21 0.91
CA VAL A 54 11.32 31.66 0.87
C VAL A 54 12.20 32.05 2.03
N GLN A 55 13.45 32.43 1.75
CA GLN A 55 14.44 32.84 2.74
C GLN A 55 14.47 34.37 2.89
N ASP A 56 13.39 34.93 3.38
CA ASP A 56 13.28 36.33 3.75
C ASP A 56 13.75 36.60 5.19
N GLU A 57 13.61 37.82 5.67
CA GLU A 57 13.98 38.19 7.01
C GLU A 57 13.09 37.49 8.07
N ALA A 58 11.80 37.29 7.78
CA ALA A 58 10.87 36.57 8.62
C ALA A 58 11.28 35.10 8.80
N TYR A 59 11.73 34.44 7.75
CA TYR A 59 12.26 33.09 7.81
C TYR A 59 13.51 32.99 8.71
N ARG A 60 14.45 33.94 8.53
CA ARG A 60 15.70 33.95 9.32
C ARG A 60 15.50 34.22 10.79
N THR A 61 14.45 34.93 11.14
CA THR A 61 14.10 35.26 12.55
C THR A 61 13.21 34.18 13.18
N ALA A 62 12.68 33.24 12.42
CA ALA A 62 11.86 32.15 12.95
C ALA A 62 12.71 31.10 13.69
N PRO A 63 12.55 30.95 15.03
CA PRO A 63 13.45 30.11 15.82
C PRO A 63 13.34 28.62 15.42
N GLY A 64 14.46 28.01 15.04
CA GLY A 64 14.53 26.57 14.73
C GLY A 64 13.91 26.14 13.41
N LEU A 65 13.30 27.04 12.63
CA LEU A 65 12.67 26.70 11.36
C LEU A 65 13.71 26.20 10.34
N ASP A 66 14.87 26.86 10.28
CA ASP A 66 15.94 26.47 9.37
C ASP A 66 16.46 25.05 9.67
N ALA A 67 16.62 24.70 10.95
CA ALA A 67 17.03 23.36 11.37
C ALA A 67 16.01 22.28 10.97
N VAL A 68 14.71 22.58 11.03
CA VAL A 68 13.65 21.65 10.58
C VAL A 68 13.70 21.50 9.06
N VAL A 69 13.82 22.61 8.33
CA VAL A 69 13.90 22.58 6.85
C VAL A 69 15.16 21.84 6.39
N GLU A 70 16.32 22.08 7.02
CA GLU A 70 17.54 21.35 6.69
C GLU A 70 17.39 19.84 6.96
N ARG A 71 16.76 19.44 8.06
CA ARG A 71 16.53 18.02 8.38
C ARG A 71 15.66 17.33 7.34
N ILE A 72 14.55 17.95 6.89
CA ILE A 72 13.65 17.34 5.92
C ILE A 72 14.17 17.42 4.48
N SER A 73 15.20 18.23 4.23
CA SER A 73 15.89 18.34 2.94
C SER A 73 17.23 17.59 2.91
N ALA A 74 17.68 17.06 4.05
CA ALA A 74 18.90 16.26 4.11
C ALA A 74 18.78 15.00 3.26
N ASP A 75 19.85 14.65 2.57
CA ASP A 75 19.93 13.46 1.68
C ASP A 75 20.12 12.16 2.51
N ASP A 76 19.35 12.05 3.58
CA ASP A 76 19.27 10.87 4.43
C ASP A 76 17.99 10.09 4.07
N ALA A 77 18.13 8.79 3.80
CA ALA A 77 17.06 7.93 3.30
C ALA A 77 15.77 7.97 4.14
N ASP A 78 15.89 8.23 5.44
CA ASP A 78 14.75 8.23 6.37
C ASP A 78 14.04 9.59 6.48
N HIS A 79 14.70 10.69 6.09
CA HIS A 79 14.20 12.05 6.36
C HIS A 79 14.11 12.95 5.11
N HIS A 80 14.56 12.48 3.95
CA HIS A 80 14.53 13.24 2.71
C HIS A 80 13.10 13.38 2.18
N LEU A 81 12.39 14.42 2.62
CA LEU A 81 11.02 14.70 2.19
C LEU A 81 10.96 15.72 1.06
N ILE A 82 11.87 16.68 1.03
CA ILE A 82 11.86 17.77 0.05
C ILE A 82 13.23 17.97 -0.60
N THR A 83 13.23 18.24 -1.89
CA THR A 83 14.36 18.87 -2.58
C THR A 83 14.18 20.37 -2.47
N LYS A 84 14.99 21.02 -1.62
CA LYS A 84 14.88 22.45 -1.30
C LYS A 84 15.26 23.33 -2.49
N VAL A 85 14.35 24.19 -2.93
CA VAL A 85 14.58 25.26 -3.93
C VAL A 85 14.45 26.60 -3.22
N THR A 86 15.56 27.36 -3.14
CA THR A 86 15.58 28.61 -2.39
C THR A 86 15.09 29.77 -3.25
N HIS A 87 14.19 30.59 -2.69
CA HIS A 87 13.70 31.83 -3.30
C HIS A 87 13.91 33.02 -2.35
N SER A 88 14.18 34.17 -2.91
CA SER A 88 14.37 35.39 -2.10
C SER A 88 13.05 36.11 -1.79
N THR A 89 12.00 35.86 -2.55
CA THR A 89 10.69 36.50 -2.37
C THR A 89 9.54 35.51 -2.61
N VAL A 90 8.41 35.77 -1.97
CA VAL A 90 7.18 35.01 -2.15
C VAL A 90 6.72 35.01 -3.62
N ALA A 91 6.83 36.15 -4.31
CA ALA A 91 6.44 36.26 -5.72
C ALA A 91 7.25 35.34 -6.64
N GLN A 92 8.54 35.15 -6.38
CA GLN A 92 9.38 34.20 -7.12
C GLN A 92 8.95 32.76 -6.84
N ALA A 93 8.72 32.38 -5.58
CA ALA A 93 8.27 31.07 -5.18
C ALA A 93 6.89 30.73 -5.79
N GLU A 94 5.96 31.67 -5.77
CA GLU A 94 4.65 31.53 -6.39
C GLU A 94 4.74 31.33 -7.91
N THR A 95 5.62 32.07 -8.57
CA THR A 95 5.84 31.95 -10.02
C THR A 95 6.43 30.58 -10.36
N ALA A 96 7.41 30.10 -9.59
CA ALA A 96 8.00 28.78 -9.75
C ALA A 96 6.94 27.68 -9.55
N ALA A 97 6.09 27.80 -8.54
CA ALA A 97 4.98 26.88 -8.30
C ALA A 97 3.95 26.88 -9.45
N LYS A 98 3.58 28.04 -9.98
CA LYS A 98 2.68 28.18 -11.13
C LYS A 98 3.26 27.58 -12.43
N ARG A 99 4.59 27.59 -12.59
CA ARG A 99 5.28 26.96 -13.72
C ARG A 99 5.46 25.44 -13.55
N GLY A 100 5.10 24.90 -12.40
CA GLY A 100 5.30 23.47 -12.10
C GLY A 100 6.76 23.10 -11.78
N GLU A 101 7.62 24.08 -11.50
CA GLU A 101 9.02 23.87 -11.11
C GLU A 101 9.10 23.33 -9.66
N THR A 102 8.13 23.71 -8.84
CA THR A 102 7.97 23.25 -7.46
C THR A 102 6.54 22.80 -7.17
N ASN A 103 6.38 21.82 -6.28
CA ASN A 103 5.08 21.31 -5.86
C ASN A 103 4.36 22.22 -4.84
N GLY A 104 5.08 23.22 -4.35
CA GLY A 104 4.62 24.19 -3.39
C GLY A 104 5.77 25.01 -2.84
N TYR A 105 5.49 25.89 -1.89
CA TYR A 105 6.52 26.67 -1.20
C TYR A 105 6.16 26.94 0.26
N LEU A 106 7.17 27.12 1.07
CA LEU A 106 7.10 27.53 2.46
C LEU A 106 7.41 29.04 2.53
N ALA A 107 6.52 29.80 3.13
CA ALA A 107 6.72 31.21 3.44
C ALA A 107 6.35 31.47 4.91
N VAL A 108 6.94 32.49 5.51
CA VAL A 108 6.57 32.92 6.88
C VAL A 108 5.62 34.10 6.77
N GLU A 109 4.38 33.92 7.21
CA GLU A 109 3.36 34.95 7.24
C GLU A 109 3.19 35.46 8.68
N GLY A 110 3.59 36.69 8.92
CA GLY A 110 3.64 37.24 10.28
C GLY A 110 4.71 36.56 11.13
N SER A 111 4.33 35.61 11.96
CA SER A 111 5.26 34.82 12.77
C SER A 111 5.21 33.33 12.48
N ASP A 112 4.27 32.88 11.67
CA ASP A 112 4.00 31.46 11.46
C ASP A 112 4.42 31.00 10.06
N PRO A 113 5.11 29.85 9.93
CA PRO A 113 5.38 29.24 8.64
C PRO A 113 4.09 28.68 8.04
N VAL A 114 3.83 29.06 6.79
CA VAL A 114 2.65 28.64 6.01
C VAL A 114 3.10 27.84 4.80
N LEU A 115 2.49 26.70 4.59
CA LEU A 115 2.72 25.83 3.43
C LEU A 115 1.71 26.18 2.34
N HIS A 116 2.20 26.72 1.24
CA HIS A 116 1.43 26.93 0.02
C HIS A 116 1.68 25.77 -0.94
N VAL A 117 0.63 25.03 -1.28
CA VAL A 117 0.76 23.77 -2.04
C VAL A 117 -0.03 23.88 -3.34
N THR A 118 0.56 23.46 -4.46
CA THR A 118 -0.16 23.33 -5.72
C THR A 118 -1.18 22.20 -5.65
N GLN A 119 -2.13 22.14 -6.58
CA GLN A 119 -3.11 21.06 -6.63
C GLN A 119 -2.41 19.68 -6.72
N GLN A 120 -1.41 19.56 -7.58
CA GLN A 120 -0.62 18.34 -7.75
C GLN A 120 0.18 18.01 -6.47
N GLY A 121 0.79 19.01 -5.83
CA GLY A 121 1.50 18.83 -4.57
C GLY A 121 0.58 18.42 -3.42
N ASN A 122 -0.68 18.87 -3.42
CA ASN A 122 -1.65 18.52 -2.36
C ASN A 122 -2.05 17.05 -2.35
N GLU A 123 -1.96 16.36 -3.49
CA GLU A 123 -2.25 14.93 -3.62
C GLU A 123 -1.07 14.06 -3.21
N ALA A 124 0.13 14.61 -3.09
CA ALA A 124 1.33 13.88 -2.73
C ALA A 124 1.32 13.44 -1.25
N GLU A 125 1.69 12.19 -0.99
CA GLU A 125 1.82 11.66 0.37
C GLU A 125 2.83 12.46 1.19
N THR A 126 3.92 12.89 0.57
CA THR A 126 4.95 13.75 1.16
C THR A 126 4.38 15.04 1.75
N THR A 127 3.36 15.64 1.11
CA THR A 127 2.70 16.84 1.64
C THR A 127 1.97 16.57 2.96
N ARG A 128 1.39 15.38 3.12
CA ARG A 128 0.74 15.00 4.39
C ARG A 128 1.75 14.89 5.51
N VAL A 129 2.89 14.25 5.24
CA VAL A 129 3.99 14.15 6.20
C VAL A 129 4.54 15.55 6.53
N LEU A 130 4.74 16.39 5.50
CA LEU A 130 5.24 17.75 5.68
C LEU A 130 4.32 18.61 6.55
N ARG A 131 3.00 18.48 6.39
CA ARG A 131 2.02 19.15 7.29
C ARG A 131 2.18 18.70 8.73
N VAL A 132 2.31 17.39 8.97
CA VAL A 132 2.51 16.87 10.33
C VAL A 132 3.81 17.39 10.95
N VAL A 133 4.88 17.49 10.15
CA VAL A 133 6.16 18.08 10.62
C VAL A 133 5.99 19.55 10.97
N MET A 134 5.30 20.33 10.12
CA MET A 134 5.06 21.75 10.40
C MET A 134 4.13 21.98 11.59
N ASP A 135 3.08 21.19 11.73
CA ASP A 135 2.20 21.24 12.89
C ASP A 135 2.95 20.91 14.18
N SER A 136 3.83 19.91 14.15
CA SER A 136 4.70 19.57 15.29
C SER A 136 5.66 20.70 15.64
N TYR A 137 6.24 21.36 14.63
CA TYR A 137 7.08 22.54 14.84
C TYR A 137 6.31 23.68 15.50
N LEU A 138 5.10 24.01 15.01
CA LEU A 138 4.26 25.05 15.57
C LEU A 138 3.87 24.77 17.04
N GLN A 139 3.51 23.51 17.34
CA GLN A 139 3.19 23.10 18.71
C GLN A 139 4.39 23.25 19.63
N ARG A 140 5.56 22.72 19.26
CA ARG A 140 6.80 22.85 20.05
C ARG A 140 7.17 24.33 20.27
N ARG A 141 7.03 25.17 19.24
CA ARG A 141 7.30 26.60 19.38
C ARG A 141 6.34 27.28 20.34
N ALA A 142 5.04 26.94 20.28
CA ALA A 142 4.05 27.49 21.21
C ALA A 142 4.35 27.06 22.66
N GLU A 143 4.72 25.81 22.88
CA GLU A 143 5.15 25.30 24.20
C GLU A 143 6.41 26.02 24.72
N TYR A 144 7.41 26.20 23.85
CA TYR A 144 8.63 26.91 24.16
C TYR A 144 8.32 28.35 24.62
N VAL A 145 7.50 29.08 23.86
CA VAL A 145 7.10 30.45 24.18
C VAL A 145 6.30 30.50 25.49
N ALA A 146 5.40 29.55 25.72
CA ALA A 146 4.61 29.49 26.97
C ALA A 146 5.50 29.21 28.17
N LEU A 147 6.43 28.30 28.11
CA LEU A 147 7.38 27.98 29.17
C LEU A 147 8.36 29.12 29.42
N ALA A 148 8.86 29.79 28.38
CA ALA A 148 9.72 30.94 28.52
C ALA A 148 9.01 32.09 29.24
N LYS A 149 7.73 32.35 28.87
CA LYS A 149 6.89 33.34 29.58
C LYS A 149 6.60 32.96 31.03
N ALA A 150 6.52 31.69 31.37
CA ALA A 150 6.33 31.18 32.70
C ALA A 150 7.62 31.19 33.56
N GLY A 151 8.75 31.64 32.99
CA GLY A 151 10.03 31.70 33.71
C GLY A 151 10.70 30.35 33.91
N ALA A 152 10.48 29.41 32.99
CA ALA A 152 11.11 28.09 33.05
C ALA A 152 12.64 28.20 32.97
N ALA A 153 13.33 27.33 33.71
CA ALA A 153 14.80 27.28 33.70
C ALA A 153 15.33 26.94 32.28
N PRO A 154 16.46 27.53 31.86
CA PRO A 154 17.05 27.30 30.53
C PRO A 154 17.26 25.83 30.21
N GLU A 155 17.56 25.00 31.20
CA GLU A 155 17.75 23.55 31.05
C GLU A 155 16.45 22.83 30.56
N LYS A 156 15.28 23.28 31.02
CA LYS A 156 13.98 22.74 30.59
C LYS A 156 13.62 23.16 29.17
N LEU A 157 14.05 24.38 28.80
CA LEU A 157 13.89 24.87 27.43
C LEU A 157 14.79 24.10 26.44
N ALA A 158 16.05 23.85 26.84
CA ALA A 158 16.97 23.05 26.06
C ALA A 158 16.51 21.57 25.87
N ALA A 159 15.81 21.02 26.87
CA ALA A 159 15.26 19.67 26.77
C ALA A 159 14.15 19.54 25.70
N LEU A 160 13.45 20.64 25.36
CA LEU A 160 12.46 20.67 24.27
C LEU A 160 13.09 20.67 22.87
N GLU A 161 14.35 21.13 22.77
CA GLU A 161 15.10 21.11 21.53
C GLU A 161 15.60 19.69 21.18
N THR A 162 15.71 18.82 22.20
CA THR A 162 16.13 17.43 22.00
C THR A 162 14.98 16.61 21.44
N ASP A 163 15.22 15.96 20.32
CA ASP A 163 14.23 15.10 19.65
C ASP A 163 14.01 13.85 20.51
N GLN A 164 12.94 13.84 21.31
CA GLN A 164 12.55 12.69 22.12
C GLN A 164 11.62 11.80 21.28
N ALA A 165 12.12 10.64 20.91
CA ALA A 165 11.30 9.60 20.28
C ALA A 165 10.38 9.00 21.35
N PHE A 166 9.13 9.52 21.44
CA PHE A 166 8.10 8.96 22.32
C PHE A 166 7.48 7.66 21.79
N THR A 167 7.75 7.34 20.53
CA THR A 167 7.24 6.14 19.89
C THR A 167 8.40 5.29 19.39
N ARG A 168 8.37 4.00 19.73
CA ARG A 168 9.27 2.99 19.18
C ARG A 168 8.46 2.00 18.40
N SER A 169 8.80 1.82 17.13
CA SER A 169 8.22 0.74 16.32
C SER A 169 8.66 -0.60 16.91
N ILE A 170 7.70 -1.38 17.39
CA ILE A 170 7.93 -2.74 17.86
C ILE A 170 7.35 -3.67 16.80
N SER A 171 8.21 -4.41 16.12
CA SER A 171 7.77 -5.50 15.26
C SER A 171 7.23 -6.63 16.15
N VAL A 172 5.92 -6.86 16.12
CA VAL A 172 5.26 -7.95 16.87
C VAL A 172 5.55 -9.31 16.20
N THR A 173 5.93 -9.29 14.93
CA THR A 173 6.26 -10.50 14.16
C THR A 173 7.66 -10.37 13.57
N PRO A 174 8.42 -11.50 13.49
CA PRO A 174 9.76 -11.49 12.86
C PRO A 174 9.75 -11.05 11.40
N SER A 175 8.61 -11.20 10.72
CA SER A 175 8.39 -10.73 9.34
C SER A 175 7.15 -9.85 9.31
N PRO A 176 7.29 -8.55 9.10
CA PRO A 176 6.15 -7.66 8.93
C PRO A 176 5.35 -8.08 7.69
N VAL A 177 4.03 -8.13 7.86
CA VAL A 177 3.11 -8.48 6.77
C VAL A 177 3.15 -7.34 5.74
N LYS A 178 3.56 -7.65 4.52
CA LYS A 178 3.58 -6.67 3.43
C LYS A 178 2.16 -6.23 3.05
N PRO A 179 1.96 -4.97 2.60
CA PRO A 179 0.65 -4.46 2.19
C PRO A 179 -0.04 -5.31 1.11
N GLN A 180 0.74 -6.03 0.29
CA GLN A 180 0.23 -6.90 -0.78
C GLN A 180 -0.36 -8.21 -0.26
N THR A 181 -0.01 -8.66 0.93
CA THR A 181 -0.39 -9.97 1.49
C THR A 181 -1.89 -10.23 1.48
N PRO A 182 -2.78 -9.29 1.88
CA PRO A 182 -4.24 -9.49 1.82
C PRO A 182 -4.75 -9.82 0.42
N TYR A 183 -4.16 -9.24 -0.62
CA TYR A 183 -4.55 -9.49 -2.02
C TYR A 183 -4.21 -10.91 -2.47
N TYR A 184 -3.07 -11.45 -2.05
CA TYR A 184 -2.73 -12.84 -2.32
C TYR A 184 -3.64 -13.82 -1.57
N PHE A 185 -4.05 -13.50 -0.34
CA PHE A 185 -5.05 -14.30 0.36
C PHE A 185 -6.42 -14.25 -0.32
N ALA A 186 -6.84 -13.10 -0.82
CA ALA A 186 -8.06 -12.97 -1.59
C ALA A 186 -8.00 -13.78 -2.90
N LEU A 187 -6.85 -13.77 -3.60
CA LEU A 187 -6.63 -14.59 -4.77
C LEU A 187 -6.68 -16.09 -4.46
N LEU A 188 -6.08 -16.51 -3.34
CA LEU A 188 -6.14 -17.88 -2.87
C LEU A 188 -7.58 -18.31 -2.56
N ALA A 189 -8.35 -17.47 -1.86
CA ALA A 189 -9.75 -17.73 -1.58
C ALA A 189 -10.59 -17.84 -2.87
N PHE A 190 -10.30 -16.99 -3.87
CA PHE A 190 -10.92 -17.07 -5.19
C PHE A 190 -10.58 -18.39 -5.90
N ALA A 191 -9.32 -18.80 -5.91
CA ALA A 191 -8.88 -20.06 -6.50
C ALA A 191 -9.58 -21.27 -5.85
N CYS A 192 -9.70 -21.29 -4.50
CA CYS A 192 -10.47 -22.29 -3.78
C CYS A 192 -11.95 -22.30 -4.19
N GLY A 193 -12.56 -21.12 -4.38
CA GLY A 193 -13.92 -20.97 -4.85
C GLY A 193 -14.12 -21.55 -6.27
N MET A 194 -13.14 -21.35 -7.15
CA MET A 194 -13.16 -21.95 -8.49
C MET A 194 -13.12 -23.48 -8.44
N GLY A 195 -12.37 -24.06 -7.50
CA GLY A 195 -12.35 -25.50 -7.28
C GLY A 195 -13.71 -26.08 -6.94
N THR A 196 -14.50 -25.40 -6.12
CA THR A 196 -15.88 -25.85 -5.81
C THR A 196 -16.78 -25.81 -7.03
N THR A 197 -16.61 -24.82 -7.91
CA THR A 197 -17.34 -24.73 -9.16
C THR A 197 -17.00 -25.87 -10.10
N VAL A 198 -15.72 -26.23 -10.21
CA VAL A 198 -15.27 -27.40 -11.00
C VAL A 198 -15.89 -28.68 -10.49
N ALA A 199 -15.87 -28.89 -9.17
CA ALA A 199 -16.50 -30.05 -8.55
C ALA A 199 -18.00 -30.12 -8.87
N MET A 200 -18.70 -28.99 -8.79
CA MET A 200 -20.12 -28.90 -9.14
C MET A 200 -20.42 -29.24 -10.60
N VAL A 201 -19.62 -28.71 -11.54
CA VAL A 201 -19.75 -29.02 -12.97
C VAL A 201 -19.47 -30.50 -13.25
N ALA A 202 -18.43 -31.06 -12.64
CA ALA A 202 -18.08 -32.48 -12.78
C ALA A 202 -19.20 -33.37 -12.24
N VAL A 203 -19.75 -33.09 -11.07
CA VAL A 203 -20.87 -33.83 -10.48
C VAL A 203 -22.10 -33.70 -11.34
N LYS A 204 -22.47 -32.50 -11.79
CA LYS A 204 -23.60 -32.28 -12.68
C LYS A 204 -23.47 -33.06 -13.99
N GLY A 205 -22.27 -33.08 -14.58
CA GLY A 205 -22.01 -33.81 -15.84
C GLY A 205 -22.08 -35.34 -15.71
N THR A 206 -21.89 -35.87 -14.48
CA THR A 206 -21.96 -37.34 -14.24
C THR A 206 -23.30 -37.78 -13.66
N MET A 207 -23.99 -36.93 -12.89
CA MET A 207 -25.26 -37.27 -12.25
C MET A 207 -26.51 -36.83 -13.03
N ALA A 208 -26.34 -35.90 -13.96
CA ALA A 208 -27.45 -35.44 -14.82
C ALA A 208 -27.90 -36.53 -15.81
N VAL A 209 -29.07 -36.33 -16.42
CA VAL A 209 -29.58 -37.14 -17.53
C VAL A 209 -28.67 -36.93 -18.75
N SER A 210 -27.56 -37.63 -18.78
CA SER A 210 -26.55 -37.57 -19.82
C SER A 210 -26.24 -38.98 -20.30
N PRO A 211 -25.74 -39.15 -21.54
CA PRO A 211 -25.33 -40.47 -22.02
C PRO A 211 -24.34 -41.20 -21.09
N VAL A 212 -23.51 -40.45 -20.41
CA VAL A 212 -22.55 -40.99 -19.41
C VAL A 212 -23.28 -41.47 -18.15
N GLY A 213 -24.21 -40.66 -17.61
CA GLY A 213 -25.02 -41.03 -16.45
C GLY A 213 -25.90 -42.25 -16.74
N ALA A 214 -26.51 -42.33 -17.94
CA ALA A 214 -27.29 -43.48 -18.34
C ALA A 214 -26.45 -44.75 -18.40
N ARG A 215 -25.26 -44.72 -18.99
CA ARG A 215 -24.32 -45.87 -19.04
C ARG A 215 -23.87 -46.31 -17.65
N GLN A 216 -23.62 -45.38 -16.74
CA GLN A 216 -23.25 -45.68 -15.33
C GLN A 216 -24.39 -46.36 -14.58
N THR A 217 -25.63 -45.91 -14.81
CA THR A 217 -26.82 -46.54 -14.21
C THR A 217 -27.06 -47.95 -14.73
N LEU A 218 -26.90 -48.15 -16.03
CA LEU A 218 -27.00 -49.47 -16.66
C LEU A 218 -25.88 -50.44 -16.21
N ALA A 219 -24.69 -49.89 -15.92
CA ALA A 219 -23.57 -50.67 -15.37
C ALA A 219 -23.73 -51.06 -13.89
N GLY A 220 -24.85 -50.73 -13.23
CA GLY A 220 -25.14 -51.08 -11.85
C GLY A 220 -24.24 -50.43 -10.83
N LEU A 221 -23.55 -49.34 -11.19
CA LEU A 221 -22.67 -48.59 -10.27
C LEU A 221 -23.51 -47.80 -9.26
N PRO A 222 -23.32 -48.00 -7.96
CA PRO A 222 -24.06 -47.26 -6.94
C PRO A 222 -23.66 -45.76 -6.99
N ARG A 223 -24.67 -44.89 -7.04
CA ARG A 223 -24.52 -43.43 -7.25
C ARG A 223 -23.56 -42.78 -6.28
N TRP A 224 -23.54 -43.23 -5.00
CA TRP A 224 -22.64 -42.67 -4.00
C TRP A 224 -21.15 -42.94 -4.32
N LYS A 225 -20.83 -44.13 -4.89
CA LYS A 225 -19.45 -44.45 -5.34
C LYS A 225 -18.98 -43.58 -6.48
N VAL A 226 -19.89 -43.24 -7.41
CA VAL A 226 -19.61 -42.36 -8.52
C VAL A 226 -19.42 -40.92 -7.98
N LEU A 227 -20.28 -40.48 -7.07
CA LEU A 227 -20.20 -39.17 -6.45
C LEU A 227 -18.87 -38.97 -5.72
N THR A 228 -18.51 -39.88 -4.83
CA THR A 228 -17.25 -39.78 -4.06
C THR A 228 -16.02 -39.85 -4.95
N ALA A 229 -16.01 -40.70 -5.98
CA ALA A 229 -14.91 -40.75 -6.96
C ALA A 229 -14.80 -39.45 -7.77
N THR A 230 -15.93 -38.82 -8.14
CA THR A 230 -15.95 -37.56 -8.89
C THR A 230 -15.47 -36.40 -8.01
N LEU A 231 -15.93 -36.33 -6.77
CA LEU A 231 -15.48 -35.30 -5.83
C LEU A 231 -13.98 -35.43 -5.53
N ALA A 232 -13.49 -36.65 -5.29
CA ALA A 232 -12.07 -36.92 -5.08
C ALA A 232 -11.24 -36.53 -6.31
N ALA A 233 -11.72 -36.83 -7.53
CA ALA A 233 -11.06 -36.45 -8.76
C ALA A 233 -11.02 -34.92 -8.95
N SER A 234 -12.11 -34.23 -8.64
CA SER A 234 -12.17 -32.76 -8.68
C SER A 234 -11.20 -32.14 -7.69
N TRP A 235 -11.12 -32.69 -6.48
CA TRP A 235 -10.20 -32.18 -5.45
C TRP A 235 -8.71 -32.37 -5.82
N VAL A 236 -8.36 -33.41 -6.56
CA VAL A 236 -6.98 -33.63 -7.04
C VAL A 236 -6.63 -32.72 -8.21
N CYS A 237 -7.62 -32.27 -8.98
CA CYS A 237 -7.41 -31.43 -10.20
C CYS A 237 -7.45 -29.93 -9.89
N VAL A 238 -7.77 -29.53 -8.67
CA VAL A 238 -7.82 -28.14 -8.18
C VAL A 238 -6.75 -27.90 -7.15
#